data_78e301e965199e088228fe25676518b7
#
_entry.id   78e301e965199e088228fe25676518b7
#
_cell.length_a   1.000
_cell.length_b   1.000
_cell.length_c   1.000
_cell.angle_alpha   90.00
_cell.angle_beta   90.00
_cell.angle_gamma   90.00
#
_symmetry.space_group_name_H-M   'P 1'
#
loop_
_entity.id
_entity.type
_entity.pdbx_description
1 polymer ?
#
loop_
_entity_poly.entity_id
_entity_poly.type
_entity_poly.pdbx_seq_one_letter_code
_entity_poly.pdbx_strand_id
1 'polypeptide(L)'
;MSTALRTRRLPRPSIGMRVVEWMTGAERATYSMSALRILFGIAILSLLLVSAADRRYLWGSGSIWVDPAVEGRGFPEFLRVLFPKGDAVMFDVSYGILIALALLFLAGFATRIVTPVLLLFWVSLSTNSVFLMNGGDVVIRLVLLFCVFANLSQHWSLDSWWRRRRRAASIYPNAVTRLIPGWLSAAAHNAAVVLCGYQVILIYVNSGIYKFMGKEWLDGSALYYALNLDVFRVFPFLSDLAWQVTPFVAVGSWISIWAQLLFPLLLLWRPTRYAALVVIMGMHLGIGFFLGLWPFSLAMIAVDLVFIRDASWERAFAWARRAARAARTSMARSRSLRAVGGRASGSQA
;
A
#
# COMPACT_ATOMS: atom_id res chain seq x y z
N MET A 1 4.61 -65.28 4.99
CA MET A 1 5.61 -64.36 4.37
C MET A 1 4.96 -63.02 4.19
N SER A 2 5.22 -62.09 5.09
CA SER A 2 4.66 -60.73 5.04
C SER A 2 5.75 -59.80 4.54
N THR A 3 5.59 -59.31 3.32
CA THR A 3 6.55 -58.41 2.67
C THR A 3 6.21 -56.98 3.11
N ALA A 4 6.94 -56.47 4.12
CA ALA A 4 6.82 -55.10 4.60
C ALA A 4 7.26 -54.14 3.46
N LEU A 5 6.30 -53.46 2.87
CA LEU A 5 6.57 -52.35 1.94
C LEU A 5 7.28 -51.22 2.72
N ARG A 6 8.62 -51.18 2.60
CA ARG A 6 9.44 -50.02 3.06
C ARG A 6 8.99 -48.78 2.26
N THR A 7 8.20 -47.92 2.87
CA THR A 7 7.92 -46.60 2.35
C THR A 7 9.25 -45.82 2.23
N ARG A 8 9.81 -45.76 1.05
CA ARG A 8 10.96 -44.90 0.73
C ARG A 8 10.55 -43.46 1.04
N ARG A 9 11.06 -42.90 2.14
CA ARG A 9 10.96 -41.46 2.39
C ARG A 9 11.69 -40.74 1.26
N LEU A 10 10.96 -40.01 0.43
CA LEU A 10 11.55 -39.16 -0.59
C LEU A 10 12.54 -38.18 0.10
N PRO A 11 13.72 -37.94 -0.50
CA PRO A 11 14.69 -37.01 0.05
C PRO A 11 14.05 -35.62 0.18
N ARG A 12 14.32 -34.94 1.29
CA ARG A 12 13.83 -33.57 1.51
C ARG A 12 14.37 -32.66 0.39
N PRO A 13 13.53 -31.83 -0.25
CA PRO A 13 13.99 -30.96 -1.32
C PRO A 13 15.08 -30.01 -0.78
N SER A 14 16.10 -29.76 -1.59
CA SER A 14 17.15 -28.80 -1.27
C SER A 14 16.60 -27.41 -1.06
N ILE A 15 17.36 -26.51 -0.39
CA ILE A 15 16.94 -25.11 -0.17
C ILE A 15 16.64 -24.44 -1.51
N GLY A 16 17.48 -24.66 -2.53
CA GLY A 16 17.28 -24.12 -3.87
C GLY A 16 15.94 -24.59 -4.49
N MET A 17 15.61 -25.88 -4.40
CA MET A 17 14.32 -26.38 -4.89
C MET A 17 13.12 -25.76 -4.17
N ARG A 18 13.22 -25.53 -2.86
CA ARG A 18 12.15 -24.84 -2.10
C ARG A 18 11.97 -23.38 -2.53
N VAL A 19 13.07 -22.68 -2.82
CA VAL A 19 13.01 -21.31 -3.32
C VAL A 19 12.37 -21.29 -4.71
N VAL A 20 12.77 -22.17 -5.61
CA VAL A 20 12.17 -22.29 -6.95
C VAL A 20 10.66 -22.60 -6.84
N GLU A 21 10.28 -23.59 -6.03
CA GLU A 21 8.87 -23.94 -5.82
C GLU A 21 8.08 -22.78 -5.20
N TRP A 22 8.69 -22.05 -4.25
CA TRP A 22 8.06 -20.87 -3.65
C TRP A 22 7.84 -19.76 -4.68
N MET A 23 8.80 -19.55 -5.58
CA MET A 23 8.73 -18.52 -6.63
C MET A 23 7.74 -18.87 -7.73
N THR A 24 7.70 -20.14 -8.16
CA THR A 24 6.99 -20.55 -9.39
C THR A 24 5.67 -21.28 -9.14
N GLY A 25 5.45 -21.79 -7.92
CA GLY A 25 4.32 -22.68 -7.64
C GLY A 25 2.97 -21.97 -7.57
N ALA A 26 2.90 -20.82 -6.93
CA ALA A 26 1.66 -20.03 -6.80
C ALA A 26 1.97 -18.56 -6.52
N GLU A 27 1.11 -17.65 -6.96
CA GLU A 27 1.17 -16.23 -6.61
C GLU A 27 0.89 -16.03 -5.11
N ARG A 28 1.74 -15.26 -4.42
CA ARG A 28 1.73 -15.02 -2.97
C ARG A 28 1.29 -13.60 -2.65
N ALA A 29 0.88 -13.35 -1.40
CA ALA A 29 0.47 -12.04 -0.91
C ALA A 29 -0.61 -11.37 -1.80
N THR A 30 -1.51 -12.15 -2.36
CA THR A 30 -2.48 -11.72 -3.38
C THR A 30 -3.49 -10.71 -2.84
N TYR A 31 -3.94 -10.87 -1.59
CA TYR A 31 -4.77 -9.88 -0.90
C TYR A 31 -3.98 -8.60 -0.62
N SER A 32 -2.74 -8.73 -0.15
CA SER A 32 -1.88 -7.59 0.17
C SER A 32 -1.55 -6.77 -1.08
N MET A 33 -1.22 -7.41 -2.21
CA MET A 33 -0.98 -6.71 -3.48
C MET A 33 -2.23 -6.03 -4.03
N SER A 34 -3.41 -6.61 -3.79
CA SER A 34 -4.69 -5.96 -4.15
C SER A 34 -5.00 -4.78 -3.24
N ALA A 35 -4.70 -4.86 -1.94
CA ALA A 35 -4.83 -3.76 -0.99
C ALA A 35 -3.81 -2.64 -1.28
N LEU A 36 -2.56 -2.99 -1.61
CA LEU A 36 -1.53 -2.04 -2.03
C LEU A 36 -2.01 -1.20 -3.23
N ARG A 37 -2.58 -1.85 -4.26
CA ARG A 37 -3.17 -1.16 -5.41
C ARG A 37 -4.22 -0.13 -4.98
N ILE A 38 -5.11 -0.50 -4.06
CA ILE A 38 -6.17 0.39 -3.57
C ILE A 38 -5.57 1.59 -2.84
N LEU A 39 -4.68 1.36 -1.88
CA LEU A 39 -4.08 2.42 -1.08
C LEU A 39 -3.19 3.35 -1.92
N PHE A 40 -2.42 2.80 -2.87
CA PHE A 40 -1.65 3.62 -3.83
C PHE A 40 -2.57 4.44 -4.73
N GLY A 41 -3.65 3.83 -5.23
CA GLY A 41 -4.65 4.57 -6.01
C GLY A 41 -5.23 5.74 -5.23
N ILE A 42 -5.56 5.55 -3.95
CA ILE A 42 -6.04 6.62 -3.08
C ILE A 42 -4.95 7.66 -2.84
N ALA A 43 -3.71 7.25 -2.55
CA ALA A 43 -2.59 8.16 -2.31
C ALA A 43 -2.30 9.05 -3.53
N ILE A 44 -2.21 8.46 -4.72
CA ILE A 44 -1.99 9.18 -5.97
C ILE A 44 -3.15 10.14 -6.26
N LEU A 45 -4.39 9.66 -6.18
CA LEU A 45 -5.57 10.48 -6.42
C LEU A 45 -5.69 11.64 -5.43
N SER A 46 -5.44 11.40 -4.15
CA SER A 46 -5.50 12.47 -3.14
C SER A 46 -4.50 13.57 -3.44
N LEU A 47 -3.26 13.22 -3.81
CA LEU A 47 -2.24 14.20 -4.21
C LEU A 47 -2.68 14.98 -5.46
N LEU A 48 -3.10 14.29 -6.50
CA LEU A 48 -3.51 14.92 -7.76
C LEU A 48 -4.74 15.83 -7.58
N LEU A 49 -5.73 15.41 -6.81
CA LEU A 49 -6.96 16.19 -6.61
C LEU A 49 -6.71 17.43 -5.75
N VAL A 50 -5.92 17.31 -4.69
CA VAL A 50 -5.55 18.45 -3.83
C VAL A 50 -4.74 19.48 -4.62
N SER A 51 -3.82 19.04 -5.47
CA SER A 51 -2.96 19.90 -6.27
C SER A 51 -3.59 20.35 -7.60
N ALA A 52 -4.83 19.95 -7.89
CA ALA A 52 -5.44 20.18 -9.22
C ALA A 52 -5.60 21.68 -9.57
N ALA A 53 -5.92 22.52 -8.58
CA ALA A 53 -6.04 23.97 -8.79
C ALA A 53 -4.70 24.60 -9.14
N ASP A 54 -3.64 24.19 -8.45
CA ASP A 54 -2.29 24.76 -8.55
C ASP A 54 -1.35 23.98 -9.47
N ARG A 55 -1.85 22.98 -10.21
CA ARG A 55 -1.05 22.05 -11.02
C ARG A 55 -0.09 22.74 -12.01
N ARG A 56 -0.53 23.87 -12.62
CA ARG A 56 0.29 24.63 -13.57
C ARG A 56 1.40 25.40 -12.85
N TYR A 57 1.14 25.91 -11.64
CA TYR A 57 2.14 26.55 -10.79
C TYR A 57 3.16 25.55 -10.26
N LEU A 58 2.69 24.36 -9.88
CA LEU A 58 3.54 23.33 -9.28
C LEU A 58 4.43 22.63 -10.34
N TRP A 59 3.87 22.24 -11.47
CA TRP A 59 4.57 21.40 -12.47
C TRP A 59 4.51 21.94 -13.90
N GLY A 60 3.68 22.92 -14.20
CA GLY A 60 3.44 23.42 -15.55
C GLY A 60 4.14 24.74 -15.86
N SER A 61 3.54 25.53 -16.74
CA SER A 61 4.07 26.82 -17.23
C SER A 61 4.27 27.89 -16.16
N GLY A 62 3.55 27.78 -15.03
CA GLY A 62 3.71 28.68 -13.88
C GLY A 62 4.85 28.32 -12.93
N SER A 63 5.56 27.21 -13.16
CA SER A 63 6.68 26.77 -12.30
C SER A 63 8.01 27.47 -12.62
N ILE A 64 7.96 28.78 -12.86
CA ILE A 64 9.14 29.64 -13.16
C ILE A 64 10.12 29.75 -11.99
N TRP A 65 9.68 29.40 -10.79
CA TRP A 65 10.50 29.35 -9.58
C TRP A 65 11.45 28.14 -9.54
N VAL A 66 11.29 27.18 -10.46
CA VAL A 66 12.21 26.03 -10.60
C VAL A 66 13.37 26.43 -11.52
N ASP A 67 14.60 26.32 -11.02
CA ASP A 67 15.79 26.55 -11.84
C ASP A 67 15.84 25.50 -12.99
N PRO A 68 15.85 25.95 -14.27
CA PRO A 68 15.96 25.05 -15.42
C PRO A 68 17.18 24.13 -15.38
N ALA A 69 18.27 24.55 -14.75
CA ALA A 69 19.49 23.74 -14.60
C ALA A 69 19.31 22.53 -13.67
N VAL A 70 18.30 22.56 -12.79
CA VAL A 70 17.99 21.49 -11.85
C VAL A 70 16.80 20.66 -12.34
N GLU A 71 16.02 21.21 -13.24
CA GLU A 71 14.85 20.59 -13.80
C GLU A 71 15.18 19.28 -14.53
N GLY A 72 14.49 18.22 -14.14
CA GLY A 72 14.62 16.89 -14.76
C GLY A 72 15.96 16.19 -14.51
N ARG A 73 16.81 16.67 -13.60
CA ARG A 73 18.04 15.97 -13.22
C ARG A 73 17.75 14.52 -12.82
N GLY A 74 18.53 13.60 -13.39
CA GLY A 74 18.41 12.17 -13.12
C GLY A 74 17.31 11.45 -13.88
N PHE A 75 16.60 12.13 -14.80
CA PHE A 75 15.58 11.51 -15.65
C PHE A 75 15.87 11.75 -17.13
N PRO A 76 15.59 10.75 -18.00
CA PRO A 76 15.68 10.92 -19.45
C PRO A 76 14.74 12.00 -19.98
N GLU A 77 15.19 12.81 -20.92
CA GLU A 77 14.40 13.93 -21.49
C GLU A 77 13.09 13.49 -22.13
N PHE A 78 13.06 12.31 -22.76
CA PHE A 78 11.85 11.80 -23.40
C PHE A 78 10.64 11.65 -22.44
N LEU A 79 10.88 11.57 -21.14
CA LEU A 79 9.79 11.52 -20.16
C LEU A 79 9.05 12.86 -20.02
N ARG A 80 9.68 13.98 -20.37
CA ARG A 80 9.05 15.31 -20.30
C ARG A 80 8.00 15.55 -21.38
N VAL A 81 8.01 14.76 -22.46
CA VAL A 81 7.11 14.92 -23.60
C VAL A 81 5.63 14.86 -23.19
N LEU A 82 5.29 14.06 -22.16
CA LEU A 82 3.91 13.91 -21.70
C LEU A 82 3.38 15.13 -20.93
N PHE A 83 4.26 15.92 -20.31
CA PHE A 83 3.90 17.11 -19.53
C PHE A 83 4.74 18.32 -19.97
N PRO A 84 4.53 18.83 -21.21
CA PRO A 84 5.29 19.96 -21.70
C PRO A 84 4.92 21.25 -20.97
N LYS A 85 5.91 21.98 -20.45
CA LYS A 85 5.67 23.27 -19.77
C LYS A 85 5.25 24.38 -20.74
N GLY A 86 5.68 24.31 -22.01
CA GLY A 86 5.35 25.29 -23.04
C GLY A 86 3.93 25.19 -23.60
N ASP A 87 3.24 24.08 -23.42
CA ASP A 87 1.88 23.86 -23.92
C ASP A 87 0.92 23.55 -22.73
N ALA A 88 0.21 24.58 -22.31
CA ALA A 88 -0.72 24.49 -21.18
C ALA A 88 -1.92 23.55 -21.46
N VAL A 89 -2.36 23.43 -22.71
CA VAL A 89 -3.48 22.55 -23.07
C VAL A 89 -3.04 21.10 -23.01
N MET A 90 -1.91 20.77 -23.62
CA MET A 90 -1.36 19.40 -23.58
C MET A 90 -1.03 19.00 -22.15
N PHE A 91 -0.47 19.92 -21.34
CA PHE A 91 -0.22 19.68 -19.92
C PHE A 91 -1.50 19.30 -19.17
N ASP A 92 -2.59 20.07 -19.32
CA ASP A 92 -3.86 19.82 -18.65
C ASP A 92 -4.53 18.53 -19.12
N VAL A 93 -4.46 18.22 -20.41
CA VAL A 93 -4.95 16.93 -20.95
C VAL A 93 -4.19 15.77 -20.32
N SER A 94 -2.86 15.85 -20.27
CA SER A 94 -2.00 14.82 -19.66
C SER A 94 -2.30 14.65 -18.16
N TYR A 95 -2.56 15.75 -17.46
CA TYR A 95 -2.94 15.72 -16.05
C TYR A 95 -4.31 15.04 -15.85
N GLY A 96 -5.28 15.33 -16.71
CA GLY A 96 -6.58 14.64 -16.73
C GLY A 96 -6.46 13.15 -17.02
N ILE A 97 -5.60 12.77 -17.99
CA ILE A 97 -5.29 11.36 -18.28
C ILE A 97 -4.67 10.68 -17.06
N LEU A 98 -3.75 11.32 -16.36
CA LEU A 98 -3.13 10.77 -15.16
C LEU A 98 -4.16 10.52 -14.05
N ILE A 99 -5.11 11.43 -13.84
CA ILE A 99 -6.23 11.23 -12.91
C ILE A 99 -7.08 10.03 -13.35
N ALA A 100 -7.43 9.93 -14.62
CA ALA A 100 -8.21 8.81 -15.15
C ALA A 100 -7.47 7.47 -14.98
N LEU A 101 -6.16 7.42 -15.24
CA LEU A 101 -5.32 6.25 -15.01
C LEU A 101 -5.29 5.85 -13.52
N ALA A 102 -5.18 6.82 -12.62
CA ALA A 102 -5.21 6.56 -11.18
C ALA A 102 -6.58 6.01 -10.73
N LEU A 103 -7.68 6.49 -11.29
CA LEU A 103 -9.03 5.94 -11.05
C LEU A 103 -9.17 4.51 -11.57
N LEU A 104 -8.70 4.23 -12.79
CA LEU A 104 -8.70 2.88 -13.36
C LEU A 104 -7.82 1.92 -12.55
N PHE A 105 -6.66 2.39 -12.09
CA PHE A 105 -5.77 1.64 -11.21
C PHE A 105 -6.45 1.33 -9.87
N LEU A 106 -7.06 2.31 -9.23
CA LEU A 106 -7.82 2.15 -7.99
C LEU A 106 -8.96 1.14 -8.17
N ALA A 107 -9.73 1.25 -9.24
CA ALA A 107 -10.82 0.32 -9.57
C ALA A 107 -10.33 -1.09 -9.93
N GLY A 108 -9.06 -1.23 -10.29
CA GLY A 108 -8.47 -2.50 -10.73
C GLY A 108 -8.97 -2.97 -12.09
N PHE A 109 -9.07 -2.03 -13.03
CA PHE A 109 -9.45 -2.28 -14.40
C PHE A 109 -8.20 -2.38 -15.28
N ALA A 110 -8.10 -3.44 -16.10
CA ALA A 110 -6.99 -3.68 -17.03
C ALA A 110 -5.60 -3.42 -16.40
N THR A 111 -5.40 -3.87 -15.15
CA THR A 111 -4.24 -3.49 -14.33
C THR A 111 -2.89 -3.75 -14.98
N ARG A 112 -2.79 -4.77 -15.83
CA ARG A 112 -1.55 -5.10 -16.57
C ARG A 112 -1.12 -4.00 -17.57
N ILE A 113 -2.07 -3.23 -18.08
CA ILE A 113 -1.83 -2.11 -19.01
C ILE A 113 -1.80 -0.80 -18.24
N VAL A 114 -2.76 -0.60 -17.34
CA VAL A 114 -2.91 0.64 -16.58
C VAL A 114 -1.69 0.89 -15.69
N THR A 115 -1.11 -0.14 -15.06
CA THR A 115 0.03 0.05 -14.15
C THR A 115 1.27 0.63 -14.83
N PRO A 116 1.79 0.07 -15.93
CA PRO A 116 2.95 0.65 -16.61
C PRO A 116 2.66 2.03 -17.21
N VAL A 117 1.45 2.27 -17.74
CA VAL A 117 1.07 3.60 -18.26
C VAL A 117 0.96 4.62 -17.13
N LEU A 118 0.36 4.25 -15.99
CA LEU A 118 0.31 5.10 -14.79
C LEU A 118 1.72 5.44 -14.30
N LEU A 119 2.62 4.45 -14.24
CA LEU A 119 4.01 4.67 -13.85
C LEU A 119 4.68 5.68 -14.79
N LEU A 120 4.51 5.54 -16.10
CA LEU A 120 5.08 6.45 -17.09
C LEU A 120 4.61 7.89 -16.88
N PHE A 121 3.29 8.09 -16.72
CA PHE A 121 2.72 9.40 -16.47
C PHE A 121 3.14 9.99 -15.12
N TRP A 122 3.18 9.16 -14.07
CA TRP A 122 3.62 9.56 -12.74
C TRP A 122 5.08 10.03 -12.72
N VAL A 123 5.97 9.27 -13.36
CA VAL A 123 7.38 9.62 -13.47
C VAL A 123 7.52 10.89 -14.31
N SER A 124 6.81 10.99 -15.43
CA SER A 124 6.84 12.16 -16.31
C SER A 124 6.42 13.45 -15.58
N LEU A 125 5.33 13.44 -14.82
CA LEU A 125 4.93 14.59 -13.98
C LEU A 125 6.03 14.96 -12.98
N SER A 126 6.61 13.95 -12.32
CA SER A 126 7.66 14.14 -11.30
C SER A 126 8.94 14.77 -11.86
N THR A 127 9.23 14.61 -13.18
CA THR A 127 10.41 15.22 -13.79
C THR A 127 10.32 16.73 -13.90
N ASN A 128 9.11 17.29 -13.88
CA ASN A 128 8.89 18.75 -14.07
C ASN A 128 9.22 19.56 -12.82
N SER A 129 9.30 18.96 -11.64
CA SER A 129 9.73 19.64 -10.43
C SER A 129 10.33 18.64 -9.44
N VAL A 130 11.64 18.61 -9.36
CA VAL A 130 12.38 17.76 -8.41
C VAL A 130 12.17 18.22 -6.97
N PHE A 131 11.92 19.50 -6.74
CA PHE A 131 11.69 20.08 -5.41
C PHE A 131 10.38 19.66 -4.77
N LEU A 132 9.39 19.25 -5.56
CA LEU A 132 8.11 18.77 -5.06
C LEU A 132 8.15 17.29 -4.70
N MET A 133 9.22 16.59 -5.09
CA MET A 133 9.37 15.15 -4.79
C MET A 133 9.68 14.94 -3.32
N ASN A 134 8.87 14.11 -2.70
CA ASN A 134 9.09 13.65 -1.33
C ASN A 134 9.38 12.13 -1.28
N GLY A 135 9.65 11.61 -0.07
CA GLY A 135 9.91 10.18 0.11
C GLY A 135 8.76 9.28 -0.36
N GLY A 136 7.50 9.76 -0.28
CA GLY A 136 6.33 9.04 -0.77
C GLY A 136 6.32 8.86 -2.28
N ASP A 137 6.70 9.91 -3.03
CA ASP A 137 6.77 9.86 -4.49
C ASP A 137 7.82 8.85 -4.96
N VAL A 138 8.96 8.80 -4.28
CA VAL A 138 10.02 7.82 -4.56
C VAL A 138 9.51 6.40 -4.31
N VAL A 139 8.81 6.17 -3.19
CA VAL A 139 8.23 4.87 -2.87
C VAL A 139 7.18 4.46 -3.90
N ILE A 140 6.24 5.37 -4.24
CA ILE A 140 5.20 5.10 -5.24
C ILE A 140 5.84 4.72 -6.58
N ARG A 141 6.83 5.48 -7.05
CA ARG A 141 7.51 5.23 -8.31
C ARG A 141 8.19 3.87 -8.36
N LEU A 142 9.00 3.54 -7.35
CA LEU A 142 9.74 2.28 -7.29
C LEU A 142 8.80 1.09 -7.14
N VAL A 143 7.81 1.20 -6.28
CA VAL A 143 6.85 0.11 -6.06
C VAL A 143 5.93 -0.08 -7.26
N LEU A 144 5.49 0.99 -7.94
CA LEU A 144 4.76 0.85 -9.21
C LEU A 144 5.60 0.13 -10.27
N LEU A 145 6.91 0.42 -10.34
CA LEU A 145 7.82 -0.29 -11.25
C LEU A 145 7.82 -1.81 -10.98
N PHE A 146 7.90 -2.23 -9.71
CA PHE A 146 7.81 -3.64 -9.36
C PHE A 146 6.42 -4.20 -9.65
N CYS A 147 5.37 -3.41 -9.41
CA CYS A 147 3.99 -3.79 -9.64
C CYS A 147 3.63 -4.00 -11.13
N VAL A 148 4.42 -3.49 -12.08
CA VAL A 148 4.26 -3.80 -13.51
C VAL A 148 4.29 -5.33 -13.75
N PHE A 149 5.09 -6.06 -12.97
CA PHE A 149 5.24 -7.51 -13.07
C PHE A 149 4.27 -8.29 -12.18
N ALA A 150 3.52 -7.60 -11.32
CA ALA A 150 2.62 -8.21 -10.36
C ALA A 150 1.19 -8.36 -10.89
N ASN A 151 0.48 -9.35 -10.38
CA ASN A 151 -0.96 -9.49 -10.56
C ASN A 151 -1.70 -8.76 -9.44
N LEU A 152 -2.10 -7.50 -9.69
CA LEU A 152 -2.73 -6.62 -8.70
C LEU A 152 -4.26 -6.76 -8.64
N SER A 153 -4.86 -7.54 -9.56
CA SER A 153 -6.31 -7.58 -9.76
C SER A 153 -6.96 -8.89 -9.31
N GLN A 154 -6.33 -9.65 -8.41
CA GLN A 154 -6.91 -10.92 -7.95
C GLN A 154 -8.12 -10.70 -7.05
N HIS A 155 -8.08 -9.70 -6.19
CA HIS A 155 -9.13 -9.37 -5.23
C HIS A 155 -9.59 -7.92 -5.40
N TRP A 156 -10.84 -7.62 -5.04
CA TRP A 156 -11.44 -6.28 -4.97
C TRP A 156 -11.19 -5.41 -6.22
N SER A 157 -11.35 -6.00 -7.41
CA SER A 157 -11.09 -5.33 -8.69
C SER A 157 -12.20 -5.59 -9.70
N LEU A 158 -12.39 -4.67 -10.65
CA LEU A 158 -13.27 -4.85 -11.79
C LEU A 158 -12.84 -6.05 -12.64
N ASP A 159 -11.54 -6.24 -12.82
CA ASP A 159 -11.01 -7.41 -13.54
C ASP A 159 -11.41 -8.73 -12.87
N SER A 160 -11.35 -8.81 -11.52
CA SER A 160 -11.74 -10.02 -10.80
C SER A 160 -13.23 -10.29 -10.88
N TRP A 161 -14.04 -9.24 -10.82
CA TRP A 161 -15.48 -9.33 -10.95
C TRP A 161 -15.90 -9.80 -12.34
N TRP A 162 -15.31 -9.26 -13.42
CA TRP A 162 -15.56 -9.70 -14.79
C TRP A 162 -15.09 -11.14 -15.03
N ARG A 163 -13.92 -11.52 -14.53
CA ARG A 163 -13.45 -12.91 -14.62
C ARG A 163 -14.44 -13.89 -13.98
N ARG A 164 -14.98 -13.54 -12.80
CA ARG A 164 -15.99 -14.38 -12.13
C ARG A 164 -17.28 -14.48 -12.94
N ARG A 165 -17.78 -13.38 -13.47
CA ARG A 165 -18.98 -13.39 -14.32
C ARG A 165 -18.79 -14.20 -15.60
N ARG A 166 -17.68 -14.04 -16.29
CA ARG A 166 -17.37 -14.80 -17.52
C ARG A 166 -17.24 -16.30 -17.22
N ARG A 167 -16.61 -16.70 -16.11
CA ARG A 167 -16.53 -18.11 -15.70
C ARG A 167 -17.90 -18.71 -15.38
N ALA A 168 -18.78 -17.95 -14.74
CA ALA A 168 -20.15 -18.39 -14.44
C ALA A 168 -21.03 -18.51 -15.70
N ALA A 169 -20.76 -17.74 -16.76
CA ALA A 169 -21.48 -17.77 -18.03
C ALA A 169 -20.92 -18.74 -19.07
N SER A 170 -19.70 -19.28 -18.87
CA SER A 170 -19.03 -20.16 -19.84
C SER A 170 -19.34 -21.63 -19.56
N ILE A 171 -19.89 -22.28 -20.54
CA ILE A 171 -20.09 -23.75 -20.56
C ILE A 171 -18.75 -24.50 -20.68
N TYR A 172 -17.68 -23.81 -21.17
CA TYR A 172 -16.32 -24.36 -21.32
C TYR A 172 -15.31 -23.55 -20.48
N PRO A 173 -15.06 -23.92 -19.22
CA PRO A 173 -14.23 -23.12 -18.30
C PRO A 173 -12.74 -23.06 -18.62
N ASN A 174 -12.24 -23.86 -19.57
CA ASN A 174 -10.80 -24.13 -19.73
C ASN A 174 -10.16 -23.63 -21.04
N ALA A 175 -10.86 -22.86 -21.88
CA ALA A 175 -10.37 -22.52 -23.23
C ALA A 175 -9.68 -21.15 -23.36
N VAL A 176 -9.27 -20.49 -22.26
CA VAL A 176 -8.41 -19.31 -22.37
C VAL A 176 -6.97 -19.76 -22.32
N THR A 177 -6.38 -20.00 -23.48
CA THR A 177 -4.93 -20.12 -23.68
C THR A 177 -4.24 -18.92 -23.05
N ARG A 178 -3.59 -19.14 -21.90
CA ARG A 178 -2.72 -18.13 -21.30
C ARG A 178 -1.50 -17.99 -22.20
N LEU A 179 -1.31 -16.83 -22.83
CA LEU A 179 -0.11 -16.50 -23.60
C LEU A 179 1.18 -16.66 -22.76
N ILE A 180 1.07 -16.48 -21.44
CA ILE A 180 2.19 -16.60 -20.50
C ILE A 180 1.99 -17.86 -19.65
N PRO A 181 2.99 -18.76 -19.55
CA PRO A 181 2.95 -19.92 -18.67
C PRO A 181 2.66 -19.53 -17.22
N GLY A 182 1.88 -20.36 -16.53
CA GLY A 182 1.46 -20.05 -15.14
C GLY A 182 2.63 -19.90 -14.17
N TRP A 183 3.68 -20.70 -14.33
CA TRP A 183 4.89 -20.61 -13.50
C TRP A 183 5.64 -19.28 -13.69
N LEU A 184 5.68 -18.75 -14.93
CA LEU A 184 6.34 -17.47 -15.22
C LEU A 184 5.54 -16.30 -14.65
N SER A 185 4.19 -16.34 -14.74
CA SER A 185 3.32 -15.35 -14.09
C SER A 185 3.50 -15.35 -12.55
N ALA A 186 3.58 -16.55 -11.95
CA ALA A 186 3.83 -16.69 -10.52
C ALA A 186 5.23 -16.17 -10.13
N ALA A 187 6.26 -16.51 -10.92
CA ALA A 187 7.62 -16.05 -10.69
C ALA A 187 7.72 -14.51 -10.74
N ALA A 188 7.17 -13.90 -11.79
CA ALA A 188 7.16 -12.44 -11.95
C ALA A 188 6.40 -11.74 -10.80
N HIS A 189 5.23 -12.25 -10.44
CA HIS A 189 4.44 -11.73 -9.32
C HIS A 189 5.20 -11.85 -7.99
N ASN A 190 5.75 -13.03 -7.70
CA ASN A 190 6.47 -13.27 -6.44
C ASN A 190 7.79 -12.47 -6.37
N ALA A 191 8.47 -12.27 -7.51
CA ALA A 191 9.63 -11.37 -7.58
C ALA A 191 9.24 -9.93 -7.23
N ALA A 192 8.11 -9.42 -7.76
CA ALA A 192 7.60 -8.11 -7.41
C ALA A 192 7.28 -8.00 -5.91
N VAL A 193 6.67 -9.01 -5.31
CA VAL A 193 6.41 -9.08 -3.85
C VAL A 193 7.70 -9.00 -3.05
N VAL A 194 8.74 -9.76 -3.45
CA VAL A 194 10.05 -9.74 -2.79
C VAL A 194 10.71 -8.37 -2.92
N LEU A 195 10.68 -7.77 -4.11
CA LEU A 195 11.26 -6.44 -4.37
C LEU A 195 10.56 -5.34 -3.56
N CYS A 196 9.22 -5.39 -3.47
CA CYS A 196 8.46 -4.48 -2.59
C CYS A 196 8.89 -4.63 -1.12
N GLY A 197 8.96 -5.87 -0.62
CA GLY A 197 9.42 -6.13 0.75
C GLY A 197 10.86 -5.69 1.01
N TYR A 198 11.76 -5.96 0.06
CA TYR A 198 13.15 -5.51 0.13
C TYR A 198 13.26 -3.99 0.19
N GLN A 199 12.50 -3.28 -0.67
CA GLN A 199 12.49 -1.81 -0.69
C GLN A 199 12.08 -1.22 0.66
N VAL A 200 11.05 -1.76 1.31
CA VAL A 200 10.60 -1.30 2.63
C VAL A 200 11.68 -1.55 3.69
N ILE A 201 12.29 -2.73 3.69
CA ILE A 201 13.39 -3.05 4.60
C ILE A 201 14.52 -2.05 4.46
N LEU A 202 14.94 -1.73 3.22
CA LEU A 202 15.98 -0.74 2.97
C LEU A 202 15.60 0.65 3.49
N ILE A 203 14.37 1.09 3.24
CA ILE A 203 13.88 2.39 3.70
C ILE A 203 13.93 2.45 5.23
N TYR A 204 13.44 1.43 5.92
CA TYR A 204 13.39 1.45 7.38
C TYR A 204 14.76 1.34 8.02
N VAL A 205 15.60 0.43 7.56
CA VAL A 205 16.97 0.31 8.08
C VAL A 205 17.74 1.61 7.87
N ASN A 206 17.69 2.17 6.66
CA ASN A 206 18.38 3.43 6.36
C ASN A 206 17.83 4.59 7.21
N SER A 207 16.51 4.73 7.29
CA SER A 207 15.86 5.74 8.13
C SER A 207 16.17 5.56 9.61
N GLY A 208 16.22 4.32 10.10
CA GLY A 208 16.62 4.00 11.47
C GLY A 208 18.07 4.38 11.78
N ILE A 209 19.00 4.09 10.84
CA ILE A 209 20.42 4.48 10.97
C ILE A 209 20.56 6.00 11.03
N TYR A 210 19.94 6.75 10.11
CA TYR A 210 20.02 8.22 10.14
C TYR A 210 19.42 8.81 11.42
N LYS A 211 18.33 8.27 11.91
CA LYS A 211 17.76 8.69 13.20
C LYS A 211 18.69 8.36 14.36
N PHE A 212 19.29 7.18 14.37
CA PHE A 212 20.24 6.79 15.41
C PHE A 212 21.50 7.67 15.45
N MET A 213 21.85 8.34 14.35
CA MET A 213 22.95 9.30 14.29
C MET A 213 22.54 10.72 14.73
N GLY A 214 21.25 11.01 14.87
CA GLY A 214 20.73 12.34 15.25
C GLY A 214 20.58 12.48 16.75
N LYS A 215 21.13 13.58 17.32
CA LYS A 215 21.10 13.87 18.77
C LYS A 215 19.68 13.92 19.30
N GLU A 216 18.78 14.65 18.63
CA GLU A 216 17.40 14.88 19.04
C GLU A 216 16.58 13.57 19.05
N TRP A 217 16.98 12.60 18.24
CA TRP A 217 16.39 11.27 18.25
C TRP A 217 16.86 10.45 19.45
N LEU A 218 18.16 10.56 19.83
CA LEU A 218 18.74 9.81 20.94
C LEU A 218 18.29 10.36 22.30
N ASP A 219 18.19 11.68 22.44
CA ASP A 219 17.70 12.31 23.66
C ASP A 219 16.17 12.28 23.79
N GLY A 220 15.45 11.81 22.73
CA GLY A 220 14.01 11.64 22.74
C GLY A 220 13.22 12.90 22.41
N SER A 221 13.84 13.99 21.97
CA SER A 221 13.16 15.27 21.66
C SER A 221 12.71 15.41 20.20
N ALA A 222 13.12 14.49 19.28
CA ALA A 222 12.89 14.64 17.85
C ALA A 222 11.42 14.83 17.45
N LEU A 223 10.51 14.12 18.12
CA LEU A 223 9.08 14.23 17.82
C LEU A 223 8.52 15.62 18.18
N TYR A 224 9.10 16.30 19.19
CA TYR A 224 8.74 17.69 19.52
C TYR A 224 8.97 18.61 18.32
N TYR A 225 10.14 18.54 17.70
CA TYR A 225 10.44 19.38 16.54
C TYR A 225 9.50 19.09 15.37
N ALA A 226 9.24 17.81 15.08
CA ALA A 226 8.31 17.43 14.02
C ALA A 226 6.89 17.98 14.23
N LEU A 227 6.38 17.96 15.48
CA LEU A 227 5.05 18.44 15.84
C LEU A 227 4.95 19.98 15.89
N ASN A 228 6.10 20.69 15.96
CA ASN A 228 6.15 22.14 16.00
C ASN A 228 6.61 22.80 14.69
N LEU A 229 6.80 22.02 13.61
CA LEU A 229 7.06 22.59 12.29
C LEU A 229 5.77 23.15 11.70
N ASP A 230 5.68 24.46 11.53
CA ASP A 230 4.47 25.17 11.08
C ASP A 230 3.92 24.63 9.77
N VAL A 231 4.81 24.23 8.85
CA VAL A 231 4.45 23.66 7.53
C VAL A 231 3.64 22.35 7.66
N PHE A 232 3.81 21.62 8.76
CA PHE A 232 3.18 20.31 8.99
C PHE A 232 2.10 20.32 10.07
N ARG A 233 1.78 21.48 10.65
CA ARG A 233 0.77 21.61 11.74
C ARG A 233 -0.66 21.71 11.19
N VAL A 234 -1.18 20.60 10.65
CA VAL A 234 -2.56 20.56 10.11
C VAL A 234 -3.61 20.80 11.21
N PHE A 235 -3.36 20.26 12.40
CA PHE A 235 -4.23 20.41 13.58
C PHE A 235 -3.40 20.98 14.74
N PRO A 236 -3.20 22.33 14.82
CA PRO A 236 -2.35 22.96 15.84
C PRO A 236 -2.70 22.52 17.27
N PHE A 237 -3.99 22.51 17.61
CA PHE A 237 -4.45 22.09 18.93
C PHE A 237 -4.03 20.66 19.30
N LEU A 238 -4.14 19.71 18.36
CA LEU A 238 -3.75 18.32 18.61
C LEU A 238 -2.23 18.15 18.68
N SER A 239 -1.49 18.89 17.87
CA SER A 239 -0.02 18.91 17.94
C SER A 239 0.43 19.47 19.28
N ASP A 240 -0.19 20.56 19.78
CA ASP A 240 0.11 21.17 21.08
C ASP A 240 -0.20 20.21 22.24
N LEU A 241 -1.34 19.53 22.19
CA LEU A 241 -1.68 18.51 23.19
C LEU A 241 -0.67 17.35 23.18
N ALA A 242 -0.23 16.91 22.00
CA ALA A 242 0.69 15.78 21.86
C ALA A 242 2.10 16.10 22.38
N TRP A 243 2.68 17.26 22.02
CA TRP A 243 4.04 17.58 22.44
C TRP A 243 4.16 17.98 23.92
N GLN A 244 3.08 18.47 24.55
CA GLN A 244 3.04 18.75 25.99
C GLN A 244 3.15 17.46 26.83
N VAL A 245 2.82 16.31 26.27
CA VAL A 245 2.98 15.01 26.94
C VAL A 245 4.39 14.50 26.72
N THR A 246 5.35 14.91 27.54
CA THR A 246 6.77 14.54 27.43
C THR A 246 7.02 13.03 27.22
N PRO A 247 6.36 12.11 27.95
CA PRO A 247 6.52 10.67 27.68
C PRO A 247 6.10 10.26 26.27
N PHE A 248 5.07 10.87 25.68
CA PHE A 248 4.65 10.60 24.32
C PHE A 248 5.73 11.01 23.31
N VAL A 249 6.35 12.16 23.51
CA VAL A 249 7.44 12.66 22.66
C VAL A 249 8.66 11.76 22.74
N ALA A 250 9.14 11.45 23.96
CA ALA A 250 10.34 10.65 24.15
C ALA A 250 10.16 9.21 23.66
N VAL A 251 9.08 8.55 24.09
CA VAL A 251 8.78 7.16 23.69
C VAL A 251 8.51 7.07 22.18
N GLY A 252 7.79 8.04 21.61
CA GLY A 252 7.52 8.11 20.17
C GLY A 252 8.80 8.26 19.34
N SER A 253 9.75 9.10 19.80
CA SER A 253 11.06 9.26 19.17
C SER A 253 11.84 7.95 19.19
N TRP A 254 11.96 7.29 20.33
CA TRP A 254 12.72 6.03 20.46
C TRP A 254 12.04 4.86 19.74
N ILE A 255 10.72 4.72 19.80
CA ILE A 255 9.98 3.71 19.04
C ILE A 255 10.27 3.89 17.55
N SER A 256 10.30 5.13 17.05
CA SER A 256 10.57 5.41 15.63
C SER A 256 11.96 4.92 15.20
N ILE A 257 12.98 5.00 16.05
CA ILE A 257 14.32 4.46 15.77
C ILE A 257 14.27 2.93 15.76
N TRP A 258 13.89 2.36 16.91
CA TRP A 258 14.07 0.92 17.15
C TRP A 258 13.12 0.07 16.31
N ALA A 259 11.88 0.51 16.09
CA ALA A 259 10.95 -0.22 15.24
C ALA A 259 11.44 -0.29 13.79
N GLN A 260 12.06 0.77 13.27
CA GLN A 260 12.61 0.79 11.92
C GLN A 260 13.92 0.01 11.81
N LEU A 261 14.85 0.22 12.74
CA LEU A 261 16.16 -0.44 12.71
C LEU A 261 16.04 -1.95 12.90
N LEU A 262 15.17 -2.40 13.82
CA LEU A 262 14.96 -3.81 14.11
C LEU A 262 13.94 -4.47 13.20
N PHE A 263 13.30 -3.73 12.30
CA PHE A 263 12.23 -4.24 11.45
C PHE A 263 12.57 -5.57 10.76
N PRO A 264 13.73 -5.72 10.08
CA PRO A 264 14.09 -6.97 9.41
C PRO A 264 14.13 -8.17 10.37
N LEU A 265 14.67 -7.98 11.58
CA LEU A 265 14.75 -9.03 12.59
C LEU A 265 13.36 -9.42 13.12
N LEU A 266 12.51 -8.42 13.36
CA LEU A 266 11.15 -8.64 13.83
C LEU A 266 10.27 -9.37 12.82
N LEU A 267 10.60 -9.33 11.52
CA LEU A 267 9.90 -10.07 10.47
C LEU A 267 10.12 -11.58 10.53
N LEU A 268 11.15 -12.08 11.22
CA LEU A 268 11.51 -13.50 11.24
C LEU A 268 10.47 -14.36 11.96
N TRP A 269 9.86 -13.86 13.03
CA TRP A 269 8.84 -14.60 13.79
C TRP A 269 7.45 -14.04 13.57
N ARG A 270 6.45 -14.89 13.66
CA ARG A 270 5.05 -14.48 13.44
C ARG A 270 4.57 -13.40 14.42
N PRO A 271 4.68 -13.60 15.77
CA PRO A 271 4.17 -12.61 16.73
C PRO A 271 4.90 -11.28 16.63
N THR A 272 6.24 -11.29 16.55
CA THR A 272 7.05 -10.07 16.42
C THR A 272 6.79 -9.34 15.10
N ARG A 273 6.55 -10.07 14.00
CA ARG A 273 6.15 -9.50 12.72
C ARG A 273 4.87 -8.67 12.83
N TYR A 274 3.82 -9.23 13.43
CA TYR A 274 2.56 -8.50 13.55
C TYR A 274 2.67 -7.33 14.52
N ALA A 275 3.42 -7.48 15.62
CA ALA A 275 3.71 -6.38 16.53
C ALA A 275 4.46 -5.26 15.81
N ALA A 276 5.51 -5.57 15.04
CA ALA A 276 6.26 -4.61 14.25
C ALA A 276 5.38 -3.89 13.22
N LEU A 277 4.54 -4.64 12.49
CA LEU A 277 3.61 -4.06 11.52
C LEU A 277 2.60 -3.10 12.19
N VAL A 278 2.05 -3.46 13.34
CA VAL A 278 1.14 -2.58 14.09
C VAL A 278 1.84 -1.30 14.52
N VAL A 279 3.05 -1.40 15.05
CA VAL A 279 3.83 -0.23 15.48
C VAL A 279 4.19 0.67 14.29
N ILE A 280 4.74 0.10 13.22
CA ILE A 280 5.16 0.86 12.03
C ILE A 280 3.95 1.50 11.32
N MET A 281 2.88 0.74 11.11
CA MET A 281 1.66 1.29 10.49
C MET A 281 1.01 2.34 11.40
N GLY A 282 1.04 2.15 12.72
CA GLY A 282 0.61 3.15 13.71
C GLY A 282 1.45 4.42 13.63
N MET A 283 2.77 4.30 13.48
CA MET A 283 3.66 5.45 13.26
C MET A 283 3.29 6.20 11.97
N HIS A 284 3.06 5.50 10.86
CA HIS A 284 2.65 6.14 9.61
C HIS A 284 1.25 6.77 9.70
N LEU A 285 0.31 6.15 10.40
CA LEU A 285 -0.98 6.80 10.70
C LEU A 285 -0.79 8.09 11.51
N GLY A 286 0.11 8.08 12.50
CA GLY A 286 0.50 9.27 13.25
C GLY A 286 1.07 10.37 12.35
N ILE A 287 1.98 10.02 11.44
CA ILE A 287 2.55 10.94 10.45
C ILE A 287 1.43 11.54 9.56
N GLY A 288 0.52 10.70 9.06
CA GLY A 288 -0.62 11.17 8.27
C GLY A 288 -1.50 12.14 9.05
N PHE A 289 -1.80 11.82 10.30
CA PHE A 289 -2.72 12.58 11.13
C PHE A 289 -2.12 13.89 11.68
N PHE A 290 -0.94 13.83 12.31
CA PHE A 290 -0.33 14.99 12.93
C PHE A 290 0.37 15.91 11.94
N LEU A 291 1.02 15.34 10.91
CA LEU A 291 1.79 16.11 9.94
C LEU A 291 1.04 16.33 8.61
N GLY A 292 -0.16 15.78 8.45
CA GLY A 292 -0.95 15.91 7.21
C GLY A 292 -0.39 15.15 6.00
N LEU A 293 0.63 14.32 6.17
CA LEU A 293 1.33 13.62 5.08
C LEU A 293 0.60 12.32 4.68
N TRP A 294 -0.71 12.41 4.41
CA TRP A 294 -1.54 11.26 4.08
C TRP A 294 -1.09 10.48 2.84
N PRO A 295 -0.72 11.10 1.70
CA PRO A 295 -0.26 10.34 0.54
C PRO A 295 0.98 9.50 0.85
N PHE A 296 1.95 10.06 1.58
CA PHE A 296 3.15 9.36 2.04
C PHE A 296 2.78 8.20 2.98
N SER A 297 1.96 8.48 3.99
CA SER A 297 1.56 7.50 5.00
C SER A 297 0.80 6.33 4.40
N LEU A 298 -0.14 6.60 3.47
CA LEU A 298 -0.88 5.56 2.75
C LEU A 298 0.04 4.71 1.86
N ALA A 299 1.03 5.34 1.21
CA ALA A 299 2.00 4.61 0.40
C ALA A 299 2.84 3.66 1.25
N MET A 300 3.34 4.11 2.40
CA MET A 300 4.13 3.28 3.31
C MET A 300 3.30 2.14 3.91
N ILE A 301 2.11 2.43 4.42
CA ILE A 301 1.17 1.41 4.94
C ILE A 301 0.84 0.38 3.85
N ALA A 302 0.64 0.83 2.61
CA ALA A 302 0.31 -0.07 1.50
C ALA A 302 1.42 -1.10 1.26
N VAL A 303 2.68 -0.67 1.29
CA VAL A 303 3.81 -1.59 1.06
C VAL A 303 4.04 -2.49 2.28
N ASP A 304 3.81 -2.01 3.50
CA ASP A 304 3.88 -2.83 4.72
C ASP A 304 2.94 -4.04 4.69
N LEU A 305 1.77 -3.90 4.03
CA LEU A 305 0.82 -5.00 3.89
C LEU A 305 1.41 -6.23 3.20
N VAL A 306 2.46 -6.08 2.39
CA VAL A 306 3.13 -7.18 1.68
C VAL A 306 3.64 -8.27 2.64
N PHE A 307 3.95 -7.92 3.89
CA PHE A 307 4.38 -8.84 4.92
C PHE A 307 3.22 -9.63 5.59
N ILE A 308 1.97 -9.30 5.26
CA ILE A 308 0.78 -10.02 5.75
C ILE A 308 0.45 -11.17 4.79
N ARG A 309 0.43 -12.39 5.32
CA ARG A 309 0.16 -13.61 4.54
C ARG A 309 -1.31 -13.73 4.17
N ASP A 310 -1.61 -14.28 3.00
CA ASP A 310 -3.00 -14.51 2.52
C ASP A 310 -3.85 -15.28 3.54
N ALA A 311 -3.29 -16.32 4.18
CA ALA A 311 -3.99 -17.06 5.24
C ALA A 311 -4.40 -16.21 6.46
N SER A 312 -3.77 -15.05 6.68
CA SER A 312 -4.15 -14.12 7.76
C SER A 312 -5.30 -13.24 7.35
N TRP A 313 -5.31 -12.81 6.10
CA TRP A 313 -6.45 -12.13 5.50
C TRP A 313 -7.72 -13.00 5.53
N GLU A 314 -7.59 -14.26 5.12
CA GLU A 314 -8.70 -15.23 5.13
C GLU A 314 -9.26 -15.44 6.53
N ARG A 315 -8.38 -15.56 7.54
CA ARG A 315 -8.79 -15.68 8.95
C ARG A 315 -9.51 -14.43 9.44
N ALA A 316 -8.99 -13.25 9.11
CA ALA A 316 -9.61 -11.97 9.47
C ALA A 316 -11.02 -11.84 8.85
N PHE A 317 -11.17 -12.17 7.56
CA PHE A 317 -12.48 -12.17 6.91
C PHE A 317 -13.44 -13.23 7.47
N ALA A 318 -12.93 -14.41 7.81
CA ALA A 318 -13.75 -15.45 8.44
C ALA A 318 -14.24 -15.02 9.83
N TRP A 319 -13.38 -14.36 10.60
CA TRP A 319 -13.75 -13.78 11.89
C TRP A 319 -14.77 -12.66 11.73
N ALA A 320 -14.53 -11.70 10.83
CA ALA A 320 -15.46 -10.59 10.58
C ALA A 320 -16.85 -11.10 10.14
N ARG A 321 -16.91 -12.11 9.26
CA ARG A 321 -18.16 -12.73 8.83
C ARG A 321 -18.89 -13.41 10.01
N ARG A 322 -18.16 -14.09 10.91
CA ARG A 322 -18.76 -14.70 12.12
C ARG A 322 -19.32 -13.63 13.05
N ALA A 323 -18.54 -12.58 13.32
CA ALA A 323 -18.97 -11.45 14.16
C ALA A 323 -20.22 -10.76 13.58
N ALA A 324 -20.25 -10.51 12.27
CA ALA A 324 -21.42 -9.90 11.62
C ALA A 324 -22.67 -10.80 11.68
N ARG A 325 -22.51 -12.12 11.54
CA ARG A 325 -23.63 -13.07 11.71
C ARG A 325 -24.15 -13.07 13.14
N ALA A 326 -23.27 -13.12 14.15
CA ALA A 326 -23.62 -13.07 15.56
C ALA A 326 -24.37 -11.76 15.91
N ALA A 327 -23.89 -10.62 15.41
CA ALA A 327 -24.57 -9.33 15.60
C ALA A 327 -25.99 -9.32 14.99
N ARG A 328 -26.14 -9.84 13.77
CA ARG A 328 -27.47 -9.95 13.11
C ARG A 328 -28.44 -10.85 13.88
N THR A 329 -27.98 -12.00 14.38
CA THR A 329 -28.84 -12.90 15.18
C THR A 329 -29.21 -12.29 16.51
N SER A 330 -28.32 -11.57 17.18
CA SER A 330 -28.60 -10.82 18.42
C SER A 330 -29.65 -9.75 18.20
N MET A 331 -29.51 -8.94 17.13
CA MET A 331 -30.50 -7.91 16.76
C MET A 331 -31.89 -8.49 16.41
N ALA A 332 -31.93 -9.62 15.70
CA ALA A 332 -33.18 -10.30 15.38
C ALA A 332 -33.88 -10.82 16.64
N ARG A 333 -33.12 -11.40 17.59
CA ARG A 333 -33.64 -11.87 18.87
C ARG A 333 -34.18 -10.72 19.73
N SER A 334 -33.47 -9.57 19.76
CA SER A 334 -33.93 -8.38 20.50
C SER A 334 -35.21 -7.79 19.91
N ARG A 335 -35.38 -7.82 18.59
CA ARG A 335 -36.61 -7.39 17.92
C ARG A 335 -37.79 -8.31 18.21
N SER A 336 -37.59 -9.63 18.21
CA SER A 336 -38.66 -10.59 18.52
C SER A 336 -39.14 -10.47 19.97
N LEU A 337 -38.24 -10.29 20.93
CA LEU A 337 -38.58 -10.06 22.34
C LEU A 337 -39.36 -8.78 22.56
N ARG A 338 -39.00 -7.69 21.90
CA ARG A 338 -39.77 -6.42 21.93
C ARG A 338 -41.16 -6.57 21.30
N ALA A 339 -41.31 -7.34 20.21
CA ALA A 339 -42.60 -7.57 19.56
C ALA A 339 -43.52 -8.43 20.43
N VAL A 340 -43.01 -9.37 21.20
CA VAL A 340 -43.77 -10.19 22.15
C VAL A 340 -44.17 -9.38 23.39
N GLY A 341 -43.24 -8.56 23.95
CA GLY A 341 -43.52 -7.69 25.09
C GLY A 341 -44.55 -6.61 24.79
N GLY A 342 -44.55 -6.03 23.56
CA GLY A 342 -45.54 -5.02 23.14
C GLY A 342 -46.97 -5.58 22.91
N ARG A 343 -47.10 -6.88 22.61
CA ARG A 343 -48.40 -7.54 22.53
C ARG A 343 -48.99 -7.91 23.91
N ALA A 344 -48.15 -8.16 24.90
CA ALA A 344 -48.57 -8.45 26.25
C ALA A 344 -49.11 -7.21 27.00
N SER A 345 -48.59 -6.02 26.73
CA SER A 345 -49.06 -4.78 27.34
C SER A 345 -50.35 -4.17 26.68
N GLY A 346 -50.67 -4.58 25.46
CA GLY A 346 -51.90 -4.12 24.74
C GLY A 346 -53.16 -4.95 25.01
N SER A 347 -53.08 -6.03 25.82
CA SER A 347 -54.22 -6.92 26.13
C SER A 347 -54.82 -6.65 27.52
N GLN A 348 -54.36 -5.60 28.22
CA GLN A 348 -54.85 -5.23 29.54
C GLN A 348 -55.50 -3.84 29.61
N ALA A 349 -55.88 -3.26 28.46
CA ALA A 349 -56.61 -1.98 28.37
C ALA A 349 -58.03 -2.21 27.91
#